data_0766da33b3fe56a8b060b16fbd688a27
#
_entry.id   0766da33b3fe56a8b060b16fbd688a27
#
_cell.length_a   1.000
_cell.length_b   1.000
_cell.length_c   1.000
_cell.angle_alpha   90.00
_cell.angle_beta   90.00
_cell.angle_gamma   90.00
#
_symmetry.space_group_name_H-M   'P 1'
#
loop_
_entity.id
_entity.type
_entity.pdbx_description
1 polymer ?
#
loop_
_entity_poly.entity_id
_entity_poly.type
_entity_poly.pdbx_seq_one_letter_code
_entity_poly.pdbx_strand_id
1 'polypeptide(L)' 'MIQYTIHEVAALLNISTDAIRLYEKEGLVTPTRNPENGYRYYNTEQIHR' A
#
# COMPACT_ATOMS: atom_id res chain seq x y z
N MET A 1 8.68 -12.33 0.84
CA MET A 1 7.86 -11.16 0.50
C MET A 1 7.18 -10.65 1.76
N ILE A 2 7.31 -9.38 2.04
CA ILE A 2 6.75 -8.77 3.25
C ILE A 2 5.49 -8.01 2.88
N GLN A 3 4.43 -8.25 3.62
CA GLN A 3 3.13 -7.62 3.39
C GLN A 3 2.90 -6.54 4.44
N TYR A 4 2.40 -5.39 4.00
CA TYR A 4 2.17 -4.25 4.86
C TYR A 4 0.73 -3.78 4.72
N THR A 5 0.16 -3.30 5.82
CA THR A 5 -1.11 -2.57 5.74
C THR A 5 -0.82 -1.14 5.26
N ILE A 6 -1.88 -0.42 4.90
CA ILE A 6 -1.70 0.96 4.46
C ILE A 6 -1.07 1.82 5.57
N HIS A 7 -1.40 1.55 6.82
CA HIS A 7 -0.82 2.30 7.93
C HIS A 7 0.67 2.02 8.06
N GLU A 8 1.07 0.77 7.85
CA GLU A 8 2.48 0.40 7.93
C GLU A 8 3.27 1.02 6.78
N VAL A 9 2.68 1.03 5.58
CA VAL A 9 3.34 1.65 4.43
C VAL A 9 3.49 3.15 4.65
N ALA A 10 2.46 3.79 5.19
CA ALA A 10 2.52 5.21 5.46
C ALA A 10 3.66 5.53 6.44
N ALA A 11 3.80 4.71 7.47
CA ALA A 11 4.88 4.89 8.44
C ALA A 11 6.25 4.69 7.80
N LEU A 12 6.39 3.66 6.97
CA LEU A 12 7.65 3.37 6.30
C LEU A 12 8.08 4.50 5.38
N LEU A 13 7.13 5.09 4.66
CA LEU A 13 7.41 6.15 3.70
C LEU A 13 7.34 7.54 4.33
N ASN A 14 6.94 7.61 5.59
CA ASN A 14 6.79 8.87 6.31
C ASN A 14 5.83 9.82 5.60
N ILE A 15 4.71 9.28 5.15
CA ILE A 15 3.66 10.06 4.49
C ILE A 15 2.31 9.67 5.09
N SER A 16 1.26 10.41 4.73
CA SER A 16 -0.07 10.11 5.24
C SER A 16 -0.70 8.97 4.44
N THR A 17 -1.71 8.32 5.03
CA THR A 17 -2.46 7.30 4.32
C THR A 17 -3.23 7.92 3.15
N ASP A 18 -3.62 9.17 3.26
CA ASP A 18 -4.29 9.88 2.16
C ASP A 18 -3.36 10.01 0.96
N ALA A 19 -2.08 10.25 1.21
CA ALA A 19 -1.10 10.33 0.11
C ALA A 19 -0.98 8.99 -0.60
N ILE A 20 -1.01 7.88 0.15
CA ILE A 20 -0.95 6.56 -0.46
C ILE A 20 -2.18 6.29 -1.30
N ARG A 21 -3.35 6.70 -0.83
CA ARG A 21 -4.58 6.54 -1.60
C ARG A 21 -4.55 7.33 -2.89
N LEU A 22 -3.96 8.51 -2.85
CA LEU A 22 -3.78 9.32 -4.05
C LEU A 22 -2.87 8.61 -5.04
N TYR A 23 -1.77 8.03 -4.55
CA TYR A 23 -0.86 7.29 -5.40
C TYR A 23 -1.53 6.09 -6.04
N GLU A 24 -2.40 5.40 -5.30
CA GLU A 24 -3.18 4.29 -5.86
C GLU A 24 -4.07 4.79 -6.99
N LYS A 25 -4.74 5.91 -6.77
CA LYS A 25 -5.64 6.49 -7.75
C LYS A 25 -4.91 6.84 -9.04
N GLU A 26 -3.66 7.27 -8.91
CA GLU A 26 -2.86 7.66 -10.06
C GLU A 26 -2.10 6.48 -10.68
N GLY A 27 -2.24 5.30 -10.08
CA GLY A 27 -1.60 4.10 -10.61
C GLY A 27 -0.14 3.94 -10.23
N LEU A 28 0.34 4.74 -9.28
CA LEU A 28 1.73 4.68 -8.84
C LEU A 28 1.97 3.54 -7.86
N VAL A 29 0.92 3.12 -7.16
CA VAL A 29 0.97 2.03 -6.21
C VAL A 29 -0.21 1.12 -6.49
N THR A 30 0.03 -0.18 -6.57
CA THR A 30 -1.01 -1.16 -6.86
C THR A 30 -1.10 -2.15 -5.70
N PRO A 31 -2.08 -1.99 -4.81
CA PRO A 31 -2.21 -2.90 -3.67
C PRO A 31 -2.78 -4.24 -4.11
N THR A 32 -2.51 -5.26 -3.32
CA THR A 32 -3.11 -6.57 -3.49
C THR A 32 -4.24 -6.71 -2.48
N ARG A 33 -5.38 -7.24 -2.93
CA ARG A 33 -6.51 -7.46 -2.04
C ARG A 33 -6.52 -8.89 -1.56
N ASN A 34 -6.64 -9.08 -0.26
CA ASN A 34 -6.73 -10.41 0.33
C ASN A 34 -8.12 -10.98 0.04
N PRO A 35 -8.22 -12.11 -0.66
CA PRO A 35 -9.53 -12.67 -1.01
C PRO A 35 -10.32 -13.19 0.20
N GLU A 36 -9.65 -13.47 1.30
CA GLU A 36 -10.34 -14.02 2.47
C GLU A 36 -11.07 -12.96 3.28
N ASN A 37 -10.52 -11.76 3.37
CA ASN A 37 -11.13 -10.71 4.19
C ASN A 37 -11.35 -9.41 3.44
N GLY A 38 -10.90 -9.31 2.19
CA GLY A 38 -11.09 -8.13 1.38
C GLY A 38 -10.20 -6.94 1.73
N TYR A 39 -9.32 -7.10 2.69
CA TYR A 39 -8.42 -6.02 3.07
C TYR A 39 -7.29 -5.88 2.06
N ARG A 40 -6.84 -4.66 1.87
CA ARG A 40 -5.71 -4.38 1.00
C ARG A 40 -4.42 -4.57 1.78
N TYR A 41 -3.40 -5.02 1.08
CA TYR A 41 -2.06 -5.04 1.63
C TYR A 41 -1.06 -4.70 0.54
N TYR A 42 0.12 -4.32 0.96
CA TYR A 42 1.18 -3.90 0.06
C TYR A 42 2.41 -4.77 0.31
N ASN A 43 3.14 -5.10 -0.72
CA ASN A 43 4.42 -5.76 -0.54
C ASN A 43 5.54 -4.81 -0.98
N THR A 44 6.79 -5.22 -0.71
CA THR A 44 7.92 -4.34 -0.98
C THR A 44 8.08 -4.01 -2.45
N GLU A 45 7.63 -4.88 -3.32
CA GLU A 45 7.72 -4.62 -4.76
C GLU A 45 6.75 -3.54 -5.20
N GLN A 46 5.59 -3.47 -4.55
CA GLN A 46 4.54 -2.54 -4.94
C GLN A 46 4.82 -1.12 -4.47
N ILE A 47 5.67 -0.96 -3.49
CA ILE A 47 6.03 0.36 -2.98
C ILE A 47 7.43 0.76 -3.42
N HIS A 48 7.96 0.06 -4.39
CA HIS A 48 9.28 0.38 -4.95
C HIS A 48 9.24 1.71 -5.69
N ARG A 49 10.28 2.48 -5.52
CA ARG A 49 10.38 3.80 -6.14
C ARG A 49 11.54 3.90 -7.09
#